data_060de150c8bd84296c3391a6b3eb10ea
#
_entry.id   060de150c8bd84296c3391a6b3eb10ea
#
_cell.length_a   1.000
_cell.length_b   1.000
_cell.length_c   1.000
_cell.angle_alpha   90.00
_cell.angle_beta   90.00
_cell.angle_gamma   90.00
#
_symmetry.space_group_name_H-M   'P 1'
#
loop_
_entity.id
_entity.type
_entity.pdbx_description
1 polymer ?
#
loop_
_entity_poly.entity_id
_entity_poly.type
_entity_poly.pdbx_seq_one_letter_code
_entity_poly.pdbx_strand_id
1 'polypeptide(L)' 'MLNPLRSEQEAFRFLIYVMIFFGVLTAVVLIARAL' A
#
# COMPACT_ATOMS: atom_id res chain seq x y z
N MET A 1 -21.80 9.78 8.36
CA MET A 1 -21.54 9.98 8.07
C MET A 1 -20.94 10.01 7.50
N LEU A 2 -21.01 9.87 7.34
CA LEU A 2 -20.24 9.76 6.82
C LEU A 2 -20.13 10.45 5.66
N ASN A 3 -19.30 11.11 5.45
CA ASN A 3 -19.02 11.81 4.29
C ASN A 3 -18.53 10.86 3.26
N PRO A 4 -19.09 10.78 2.06
CA PRO A 4 -18.58 9.93 0.99
C PRO A 4 -17.14 10.26 0.63
N LEU A 5 -16.82 11.55 0.67
CA LEU A 5 -15.47 11.97 0.37
C LEU A 5 -14.48 11.40 1.36
N ARG A 6 -14.89 11.39 2.61
CA ARG A 6 -14.03 10.88 3.64
C ARG A 6 -13.82 9.38 3.48
N SER A 7 -14.90 8.69 3.15
CA SER A 7 -14.82 7.26 2.93
C SER A 7 -13.91 6.94 1.77
N GLU A 8 -13.99 7.74 0.72
CA GLU A 8 -13.15 7.52 -0.45
C GLU A 8 -11.68 7.77 -0.11
N GLN A 9 -11.42 8.79 0.70
CA GLN A 9 -10.05 9.08 1.07
C GLN A 9 -9.45 7.96 1.90
N GLU A 10 -10.24 7.38 2.77
CA GLU A 10 -9.74 6.29 3.59
C GLU A 10 -9.46 5.06 2.74
N ALA A 11 -10.32 4.78 1.81
CA ALA A 11 -10.11 3.64 0.92
C ALA A 11 -8.88 3.86 0.07
N PHE A 12 -8.70 5.06 -0.42
CA PHE A 12 -7.55 5.40 -1.24
C PHE A 12 -6.27 5.26 -0.45
N ARG A 13 -6.29 5.74 0.79
CA ARG A 13 -5.13 5.63 1.66
C ARG A 13 -4.78 4.18 1.93
N PHE A 14 -5.79 3.40 2.23
CA PHE A 14 -5.58 1.98 2.49
C PHE A 14 -4.93 1.31 1.29
N LEU A 15 -5.41 1.66 0.11
CA LEU A 15 -4.86 1.10 -1.12
C LEU A 15 -3.39 1.47 -1.28
N ILE A 16 -3.06 2.72 -1.00
CA ILE A 16 -1.69 3.18 -1.11
C ILE A 16 -0.79 2.43 -0.13
N TYR A 17 -1.26 2.25 1.09
CA TYR A 17 -0.48 1.52 2.09
C TYR A 17 -0.23 0.09 1.64
N VAL A 18 -1.25 -0.55 1.09
CA VAL A 18 -1.10 -1.91 0.63
C VAL A 18 -0.10 -1.98 -0.51
N MET A 19 -0.17 -1.03 -1.42
CA MET A 19 0.76 -1.01 -2.56
C MET A 19 2.19 -0.80 -2.08
N ILE A 20 2.40 0.11 -1.16
CA ILE A 20 3.73 0.36 -0.64
C ILE A 20 4.25 -0.88 0.09
N PHE A 21 3.39 -1.52 0.87
CA PHE A 21 3.78 -2.70 1.61
C PHE A 21 4.25 -3.80 0.66
N PHE A 22 3.46 -4.07 -0.37
CA PHE A 22 3.83 -5.11 -1.31
C PHE A 22 5.06 -4.72 -2.12
N GLY A 23 5.17 -3.44 -2.45
CA GLY A 23 6.34 -2.96 -3.18
C GLY A 23 7.62 -3.16 -2.40
N VAL A 24 7.58 -2.77 -1.13
CA VAL A 24 8.76 -2.92 -0.29
C VAL A 24 9.08 -4.40 -0.07
N LEU A 25 8.06 -5.19 0.14
CA LEU A 25 8.25 -6.61 0.35
C LEU A 25 8.90 -7.25 -0.88
N THR A 26 8.42 -6.88 -2.05
CA THR A 26 8.97 -7.40 -3.29
C THR A 26 10.42 -6.97 -3.46
N ALA A 27 10.70 -5.72 -3.16
CA ALA A 27 12.06 -5.20 -3.28
C ALA A 27 13.01 -5.96 -2.34
N VAL A 28 12.56 -6.19 -1.12
CA VAL A 28 13.38 -6.90 -0.16
C VAL A 28 13.67 -8.32 -0.64
N VAL A 29 12.65 -8.98 -1.17
CA VAL A 29 12.82 -10.34 -1.66
C VAL A 29 13.80 -10.36 -2.83
N LEU A 30 13.65 -9.41 -3.74
CA LEU A 30 14.54 -9.37 -4.91
C LEU A 30 15.97 -9.12 -4.50
N ILE A 31 16.18 -8.23 -3.56
CA ILE A 31 17.53 -7.92 -3.08
C ILE A 31 18.11 -9.14 -2.39
N ALA A 32 17.32 -9.80 -1.57
CA ALA A 32 17.80 -10.98 -0.86
C ALA A 32 18.18 -12.09 -1.83
N ARG A 33 17.40 -12.22 -2.88
CA ARG A 33 17.68 -13.26 -3.87
C ARG A 33 18.92 -12.91 -4.70
N ALA A 34 19.12 -11.62 -4.92
CA ALA A 34 20.27 -11.20 -5.71
C ALA A 34 21.58 -11.40 -4.94
N LEU A 35 21.47 -11.27 -3.63
CA LEU A 35 22.64 -11.49 -2.80
C LEU A 35 22.84 -12.98 -2.53
#